data_f39571df5f4484bd8394b61e8da3838f
#
_entry.id   f39571df5f4484bd8394b61e8da3838f
#
_cell.length_a   1.000
_cell.length_b   1.000
_cell.length_c   1.000
_cell.angle_alpha   90.00
_cell.angle_beta   90.00
_cell.angle_gamma   90.00
#
_symmetry.space_group_name_H-M   'P 1'
#
loop_
_entity.id
_entity.type
_entity.pdbx_description
1 polymer ?
#
loop_
_entity_poly.entity_id
_entity_poly.type
_entity_poly.pdbx_seq_one_letter_code
_entity_poly.pdbx_strand_id
1 'polypeptide(L)'
;ATLLAARFPRAYIDPNRRLDDIDPALIDGTWCEPLNPGPKTALGIGLFRAKTNDGKPLLAGPLSVEGLQARIDRCWWPYRRTLNDTLDRLHARHGAVWHIDMHSMKSVGTAITPDGPGVRRPDMVIGDLEGESCDPAFTAFVAERLIARGYSVAVNSPYKGAEIIRTCGHPAEKRHSLQIEMSRALYMDEATVTATEGYAKLKTDLRRLVADVAAWTREAKAA
;
A
#
# COMPACT_ATOMS: atom_id res chain seq x y z
N ALA A 1 -2.39 -17.43 7.42
CA ALA A 1 -2.33 -15.97 7.30
C ALA A 1 -3.75 -15.38 7.38
N THR A 2 -3.87 -14.16 7.86
CA THR A 2 -5.11 -13.38 7.86
C THR A 2 -5.10 -12.44 6.65
N LEU A 3 -6.22 -12.31 5.93
CA LEU A 3 -6.40 -11.37 4.83
C LEU A 3 -7.35 -10.26 5.26
N LEU A 4 -6.93 -9.01 5.10
CA LEU A 4 -7.77 -7.83 5.20
C LEU A 4 -7.82 -7.13 3.82
N ALA A 5 -9.00 -6.80 3.35
CA ALA A 5 -9.18 -6.10 2.09
C ALA A 5 -10.20 -4.97 2.24
N ALA A 6 -9.85 -3.76 1.79
CA ALA A 6 -10.80 -2.67 1.67
C ALA A 6 -11.86 -3.00 0.61
N ARG A 7 -13.12 -2.70 0.90
CA ARG A 7 -14.26 -2.87 -0.02
C ARG A 7 -14.68 -1.56 -0.69
N PHE A 8 -13.86 -0.54 -0.59
CA PHE A 8 -14.04 0.76 -1.21
C PHE A 8 -12.81 1.14 -2.04
N PRO A 9 -12.97 1.90 -3.11
CA PRO A 9 -11.83 2.30 -3.95
C PRO A 9 -11.01 3.40 -3.28
N ARG A 10 -9.68 3.37 -3.47
CA ARG A 10 -8.75 4.42 -3.01
C ARG A 10 -9.05 5.80 -3.63
N ALA A 11 -9.78 5.84 -4.74
CA ALA A 11 -10.27 7.09 -5.32
C ALA A 11 -11.35 7.78 -4.46
N TYR A 12 -12.09 7.01 -3.65
CA TYR A 12 -13.10 7.53 -2.74
C TYR A 12 -12.49 8.09 -1.46
N ILE A 13 -11.62 7.31 -0.83
CA ILE A 13 -10.74 7.69 0.29
C ILE A 13 -9.56 6.73 0.34
N ASP A 14 -8.36 7.25 0.57
CA ASP A 14 -7.14 6.43 0.59
C ASP A 14 -6.73 6.04 2.01
N PRO A 15 -6.92 4.78 2.45
CA PRO A 15 -6.54 4.34 3.80
C PRO A 15 -5.03 4.33 4.03
N ASN A 16 -4.23 4.46 2.97
CA ASN A 16 -2.77 4.56 3.02
C ASN A 16 -2.29 6.03 2.95
N ARG A 17 -3.08 6.94 3.55
CA ARG A 17 -2.76 8.36 3.77
C ARG A 17 -3.10 8.74 5.20
N ARG A 18 -2.44 9.80 5.71
CA ARG A 18 -2.78 10.40 7.00
C ARG A 18 -4.13 11.12 6.91
N LEU A 19 -4.80 11.26 8.04
CA LEU A 19 -6.08 11.99 8.13
C LEU A 19 -5.95 13.48 7.86
N ASP A 20 -4.81 14.07 8.15
CA ASP A 20 -4.51 15.48 7.94
C ASP A 20 -3.97 15.78 6.52
N ASP A 21 -3.76 14.74 5.68
CA ASP A 21 -3.24 14.86 4.30
C ASP A 21 -4.38 15.18 3.31
N ILE A 22 -5.09 16.29 3.56
CA ILE A 22 -6.23 16.79 2.79
C ILE A 22 -5.85 18.08 2.09
N ASP A 23 -6.22 18.20 0.81
CA ASP A 23 -6.13 19.46 0.09
C ASP A 23 -7.24 20.42 0.58
N PRO A 24 -6.90 21.58 1.16
CA PRO A 24 -7.90 22.55 1.61
C PRO A 24 -8.89 22.97 0.50
N ALA A 25 -8.43 22.98 -0.76
CA ALA A 25 -9.27 23.36 -1.90
C ALA A 25 -10.40 22.34 -2.19
N LEU A 26 -10.36 21.14 -1.60
CA LEU A 26 -11.43 20.15 -1.72
C LEU A 26 -12.54 20.30 -0.66
N ILE A 27 -12.41 21.23 0.26
CA ILE A 27 -13.32 21.39 1.41
C ILE A 27 -14.28 22.55 1.12
N ASP A 28 -15.56 22.23 1.13
CA ASP A 28 -16.64 23.22 1.15
C ASP A 28 -17.15 23.33 2.59
N GLY A 29 -16.77 24.44 3.25
CA GLY A 29 -17.09 24.72 4.65
C GLY A 29 -15.85 24.89 5.54
N THR A 30 -16.07 24.89 6.86
CA THR A 30 -15.00 25.07 7.86
C THR A 30 -14.54 23.71 8.39
N TRP A 31 -13.28 23.37 8.09
CA TRP A 31 -12.64 22.18 8.66
C TRP A 31 -11.96 22.54 9.98
N CYS A 32 -12.32 21.86 11.05
CA CYS A 32 -11.88 22.24 12.41
C CYS A 32 -10.53 21.65 12.81
N GLU A 33 -10.10 20.55 12.17
CA GLU A 33 -8.85 19.88 12.53
C GLU A 33 -7.66 20.47 11.74
N PRO A 34 -6.45 20.44 12.29
CA PRO A 34 -5.25 20.87 11.56
C PRO A 34 -5.05 20.05 10.28
N LEU A 35 -4.68 20.72 9.20
CA LEU A 35 -4.32 20.11 7.92
C LEU A 35 -2.82 20.15 7.70
N ASN A 36 -2.27 19.07 7.15
CA ASN A 36 -0.85 18.99 6.79
C ASN A 36 -0.71 18.27 5.44
N PRO A 37 -1.10 18.93 4.34
CA PRO A 37 -1.07 18.36 3.00
C PRO A 37 0.37 18.05 2.57
N GLY A 38 0.60 16.80 2.19
CA GLY A 38 1.89 16.32 1.72
C GLY A 38 2.09 16.48 0.20
N PRO A 39 3.26 16.08 -0.32
CA PRO A 39 3.56 16.16 -1.75
C PRO A 39 2.58 15.40 -2.64
N LYS A 40 1.98 14.33 -2.15
CA LYS A 40 0.96 13.55 -2.87
C LYS A 40 -0.34 14.35 -3.02
N THR A 41 -0.71 15.10 -1.99
CA THR A 41 -1.88 16.00 -2.03
C THR A 41 -1.71 17.10 -3.04
N ALA A 42 -0.51 17.70 -3.15
CA ALA A 42 -0.19 18.69 -4.20
C ALA A 42 -0.34 18.12 -5.63
N LEU A 43 -0.18 16.80 -5.80
CA LEU A 43 -0.43 16.08 -7.06
C LEU A 43 -1.91 15.67 -7.25
N GLY A 44 -2.80 16.00 -6.31
CA GLY A 44 -4.21 15.61 -6.32
C GLY A 44 -4.47 14.15 -5.92
N ILE A 45 -3.54 13.50 -5.21
CA ILE A 45 -3.62 12.11 -4.76
C ILE A 45 -3.38 11.95 -3.25
N GLY A 46 -3.91 12.89 -2.46
CA GLY A 46 -3.95 12.87 -0.99
C GLY A 46 -4.96 11.88 -0.43
N LEU A 47 -5.44 12.15 0.80
CA LEU A 47 -6.47 11.34 1.48
C LEU A 47 -7.73 11.22 0.63
N PHE A 48 -8.20 12.32 0.09
CA PHE A 48 -9.26 12.39 -0.92
C PHE A 48 -8.63 12.69 -2.28
N ARG A 49 -8.87 11.82 -3.24
CA ARG A 49 -8.30 12.02 -4.57
C ARG A 49 -9.09 13.05 -5.36
N ALA A 50 -8.42 14.10 -5.79
CA ALA A 50 -8.96 15.11 -6.70
C ALA A 50 -8.76 14.73 -8.17
N LYS A 51 -7.71 13.93 -8.48
CA LYS A 51 -7.28 13.62 -9.85
C LYS A 51 -7.01 12.14 -10.06
N THR A 52 -7.20 11.69 -11.29
CA THR A 52 -6.71 10.40 -11.78
C THR A 52 -5.19 10.41 -11.94
N ASN A 53 -4.57 9.26 -12.22
CA ASN A 53 -3.12 9.17 -12.44
C ASN A 53 -2.66 9.86 -13.75
N ASP A 54 -3.57 10.13 -14.67
CA ASP A 54 -3.35 10.90 -15.90
C ASP A 54 -3.80 12.37 -15.79
N GLY A 55 -4.08 12.82 -14.56
CA GLY A 55 -4.32 14.22 -14.24
C GLY A 55 -5.75 14.72 -14.44
N LYS A 56 -6.68 13.87 -14.87
CA LYS A 56 -8.10 14.25 -15.06
C LYS A 56 -8.80 14.45 -13.70
N PRO A 57 -9.69 15.44 -13.57
CA PRO A 57 -10.44 15.63 -12.35
C PRO A 57 -11.36 14.43 -12.06
N LEU A 58 -11.43 14.04 -10.78
CA LEU A 58 -12.32 13.00 -10.27
C LEU A 58 -13.57 13.56 -9.58
N LEU A 59 -13.52 14.83 -9.20
CA LEU A 59 -14.58 15.53 -8.50
C LEU A 59 -15.09 16.69 -9.37
N ALA A 60 -16.37 16.94 -9.32
CA ALA A 60 -16.99 18.08 -10.02
C ALA A 60 -16.74 19.42 -9.28
N GLY A 61 -16.34 19.35 -8.00
CA GLY A 61 -16.04 20.50 -7.15
C GLY A 61 -15.66 20.04 -5.74
N PRO A 62 -15.51 20.99 -4.80
CA PRO A 62 -15.30 20.69 -3.40
C PRO A 62 -16.41 19.86 -2.81
N LEU A 63 -16.14 19.17 -1.72
CA LEU A 63 -17.07 18.32 -0.98
C LEU A 63 -17.39 18.96 0.36
N SER A 64 -18.63 18.84 0.82
CA SER A 64 -19.00 19.34 2.14
C SER A 64 -18.20 18.65 3.25
N VAL A 65 -17.97 19.35 4.35
CA VAL A 65 -17.30 18.83 5.53
C VAL A 65 -17.95 17.54 6.02
N GLU A 66 -19.29 17.49 6.05
CA GLU A 66 -20.06 16.30 6.44
C GLU A 66 -19.82 15.12 5.48
N GLY A 67 -19.71 15.41 4.17
CA GLY A 67 -19.43 14.39 3.15
C GLY A 67 -18.03 13.80 3.30
N LEU A 68 -17.03 14.63 3.59
CA LEU A 68 -15.65 14.20 3.86
C LEU A 68 -15.57 13.40 5.17
N GLN A 69 -16.20 13.90 6.24
CA GLN A 69 -16.24 13.22 7.54
C GLN A 69 -16.92 11.85 7.43
N ALA A 70 -18.03 11.77 6.71
CA ALA A 70 -18.72 10.50 6.49
C ALA A 70 -17.85 9.45 5.76
N ARG A 71 -16.97 9.86 4.85
CA ARG A 71 -16.02 8.93 4.22
C ARG A 71 -14.98 8.44 5.21
N ILE A 72 -14.45 9.32 6.06
CA ILE A 72 -13.51 8.97 7.13
C ILE A 72 -14.15 7.95 8.08
N ASP A 73 -15.36 8.24 8.58
CA ASP A 73 -16.03 7.41 9.58
C ASP A 73 -16.48 6.06 9.05
N ARG A 74 -16.93 6.01 7.79
CA ARG A 74 -17.44 4.77 7.17
C ARG A 74 -16.38 3.88 6.54
N CYS A 75 -15.22 4.44 6.17
CA CYS A 75 -14.22 3.73 5.40
C CYS A 75 -12.84 3.72 6.07
N TRP A 76 -12.28 4.90 6.34
CA TRP A 76 -10.89 5.00 6.82
C TRP A 76 -10.74 4.45 8.23
N TRP A 77 -11.55 4.90 9.18
CA TRP A 77 -11.48 4.42 10.56
C TRP A 77 -11.79 2.93 10.69
N PRO A 78 -12.85 2.36 10.09
CA PRO A 78 -13.10 0.93 10.19
C PRO A 78 -11.97 0.08 9.63
N TYR A 79 -11.39 0.48 8.48
CA TYR A 79 -10.25 -0.21 7.91
C TYR A 79 -9.02 -0.17 8.83
N ARG A 80 -8.64 1.04 9.29
CA ARG A 80 -7.44 1.23 10.12
C ARG A 80 -7.58 0.56 11.49
N ARG A 81 -8.75 0.63 12.12
CA ARG A 81 -9.02 -0.07 13.38
C ARG A 81 -8.92 -1.59 13.19
N THR A 82 -9.58 -2.15 12.18
CA THR A 82 -9.53 -3.59 11.90
C THR A 82 -8.10 -4.07 11.63
N LEU A 83 -7.30 -3.27 10.90
CA LEU A 83 -5.89 -3.58 10.67
C LEU A 83 -5.11 -3.60 11.98
N ASN A 84 -5.20 -2.54 12.77
CA ASN A 84 -4.47 -2.40 14.03
C ASN A 84 -4.87 -3.50 15.03
N ASP A 85 -6.18 -3.71 15.26
CA ASP A 85 -6.69 -4.75 16.16
C ASP A 85 -6.22 -6.16 15.75
N THR A 86 -6.14 -6.39 14.42
CA THR A 86 -5.64 -7.67 13.89
C THR A 86 -4.15 -7.84 14.18
N LEU A 87 -3.35 -6.81 13.94
CA LEU A 87 -1.91 -6.85 14.21
C LEU A 87 -1.63 -6.97 15.72
N ASP A 88 -2.35 -6.22 16.56
CA ASP A 88 -2.22 -6.26 18.01
C ASP A 88 -2.55 -7.65 18.57
N ARG A 89 -3.66 -8.23 18.14
CA ARG A 89 -4.07 -9.57 18.54
C ARG A 89 -3.06 -10.64 18.10
N LEU A 90 -2.52 -10.53 16.89
CA LEU A 90 -1.51 -11.46 16.39
C LEU A 90 -0.18 -11.29 17.12
N HIS A 91 0.24 -10.05 17.36
CA HIS A 91 1.44 -9.75 18.13
C HIS A 91 1.32 -10.26 19.57
N ALA A 92 0.23 -9.97 20.28
CA ALA A 92 -0.02 -10.45 21.65
C ALA A 92 -0.02 -11.99 21.72
N ARG A 93 -0.60 -12.67 20.73
CA ARG A 93 -0.66 -14.12 20.70
C ARG A 93 0.68 -14.79 20.39
N HIS A 94 1.51 -14.13 19.60
CA HIS A 94 2.68 -14.77 19.00
C HIS A 94 4.02 -14.14 19.37
N GLY A 95 4.03 -13.00 20.07
CA GLY A 95 5.23 -12.23 20.41
C GLY A 95 5.88 -11.49 19.24
N ALA A 96 5.39 -11.70 18.02
CA ALA A 96 5.83 -11.00 16.81
C ALA A 96 4.73 -11.04 15.75
N VAL A 97 4.75 -10.07 14.83
CA VAL A 97 3.82 -10.03 13.68
C VAL A 97 4.56 -9.56 12.42
N TRP A 98 4.22 -10.20 11.30
CA TRP A 98 4.71 -9.83 9.97
C TRP A 98 3.51 -9.48 9.10
N HIS A 99 3.50 -8.25 8.63
CA HIS A 99 2.46 -7.69 7.78
C HIS A 99 3.01 -7.42 6.38
N ILE A 100 2.24 -7.76 5.37
CA ILE A 100 2.52 -7.43 3.97
C ILE A 100 1.36 -6.61 3.43
N ASP A 101 1.63 -5.36 3.09
CA ASP A 101 0.69 -4.44 2.42
C ASP A 101 0.78 -4.62 0.90
N MET A 102 -0.24 -5.27 0.32
CA MET A 102 -0.22 -5.68 -1.09
C MET A 102 -0.80 -4.57 -1.97
N HIS A 103 0.02 -4.07 -2.89
CA HIS A 103 -0.32 -3.02 -3.84
C HIS A 103 -0.09 -3.45 -5.29
N SER A 104 -0.57 -2.63 -6.21
CA SER A 104 -0.23 -2.75 -7.64
C SER A 104 0.12 -1.40 -8.23
N MET A 105 1.06 -1.39 -9.14
CA MET A 105 1.55 -0.22 -9.86
C MET A 105 1.40 -0.39 -11.38
N LYS A 106 1.36 0.72 -12.12
CA LYS A 106 1.54 0.69 -13.58
C LYS A 106 2.93 0.15 -13.93
N SER A 107 3.03 -0.57 -15.03
CA SER A 107 4.31 -1.12 -15.54
C SER A 107 5.30 -0.05 -16.01
N VAL A 108 4.78 1.15 -16.30
CA VAL A 108 5.56 2.30 -16.75
C VAL A 108 5.25 3.52 -15.87
N GLY A 109 6.28 4.27 -15.54
CA GLY A 109 6.18 5.51 -14.77
C GLY A 109 5.36 6.58 -15.52
N THR A 110 4.73 7.48 -14.73
CA THR A 110 3.93 8.60 -15.22
C THR A 110 4.46 9.91 -14.69
N ALA A 111 3.95 11.03 -15.18
CA ALA A 111 4.38 12.37 -14.75
C ALA A 111 4.23 12.63 -13.23
N ILE A 112 3.33 11.90 -12.57
CA ILE A 112 3.07 12.06 -11.12
C ILE A 112 3.74 10.99 -10.25
N THR A 113 4.59 10.15 -10.84
CA THR A 113 5.29 9.09 -10.11
C THR A 113 6.76 9.43 -9.89
N PRO A 114 7.40 8.92 -8.82
CA PRO A 114 8.76 9.33 -8.44
C PRO A 114 9.82 9.10 -9.50
N ASP A 115 9.63 8.06 -10.31
CA ASP A 115 10.52 7.63 -11.38
C ASP A 115 10.34 8.40 -12.70
N GLY A 116 9.28 9.22 -12.80
CA GLY A 116 8.98 10.00 -13.99
C GLY A 116 8.34 9.21 -15.13
N PRO A 117 7.94 9.91 -16.21
CA PRO A 117 7.23 9.29 -17.32
C PRO A 117 8.14 8.43 -18.18
N GLY A 118 7.61 7.30 -18.69
CA GLY A 118 8.28 6.41 -19.62
C GLY A 118 9.27 5.41 -19.00
N VAL A 119 9.59 5.52 -17.74
CA VAL A 119 10.51 4.59 -17.05
C VAL A 119 9.84 3.23 -16.86
N ARG A 120 10.43 2.17 -17.41
CA ARG A 120 9.99 0.79 -17.17
C ARG A 120 10.30 0.38 -15.73
N ARG A 121 9.32 -0.24 -15.09
CA ARG A 121 9.42 -0.70 -13.72
C ARG A 121 9.71 -2.20 -13.65
N PRO A 122 10.35 -2.66 -12.56
CA PRO A 122 10.46 -4.09 -12.29
C PRO A 122 9.07 -4.70 -12.06
N ASP A 123 9.02 -6.04 -12.10
CA ASP A 123 7.80 -6.80 -11.85
C ASP A 123 7.26 -6.56 -10.45
N MET A 124 8.16 -6.49 -9.46
CA MET A 124 7.86 -6.28 -8.04
C MET A 124 8.74 -5.19 -7.46
N VAL A 125 8.14 -4.35 -6.63
CA VAL A 125 8.89 -3.40 -5.79
C VAL A 125 8.51 -3.67 -4.33
N ILE A 126 9.53 -3.90 -3.50
CA ILE A 126 9.37 -4.04 -2.05
C ILE A 126 9.74 -2.71 -1.41
N GLY A 127 8.84 -2.17 -0.59
CA GLY A 127 9.07 -0.98 0.22
C GLY A 127 9.05 -1.34 1.69
N ASP A 128 10.13 -0.97 2.41
CA ASP A 128 10.26 -1.16 3.86
C ASP A 128 10.70 0.13 4.56
N LEU A 129 10.51 1.28 3.90
CA LEU A 129 10.95 2.60 4.36
C LEU A 129 12.46 2.64 4.65
N GLU A 130 13.26 2.02 3.78
CA GLU A 130 14.73 1.95 3.91
C GLU A 130 15.17 1.24 5.20
N GLY A 131 14.43 0.20 5.61
CA GLY A 131 14.68 -0.63 6.79
C GLY A 131 13.97 -0.15 8.07
N GLU A 132 13.23 0.98 8.01
CA GLU A 132 12.58 1.53 9.21
C GLU A 132 11.33 0.74 9.64
N SER A 133 10.62 0.10 8.70
CA SER A 133 9.33 -0.57 9.00
C SER A 133 9.43 -2.09 9.14
N CYS A 134 10.59 -2.67 8.88
CA CYS A 134 10.74 -4.12 8.78
C CYS A 134 12.19 -4.53 9.05
N ASP A 135 12.37 -5.73 9.62
CA ASP A 135 13.70 -6.35 9.71
C ASP A 135 14.25 -6.60 8.29
N PRO A 136 15.49 -6.17 8.00
CA PRO A 136 16.12 -6.39 6.71
C PRO A 136 16.14 -7.87 6.27
N ALA A 137 16.24 -8.82 7.20
CA ALA A 137 16.18 -10.24 6.89
C ALA A 137 14.83 -10.67 6.31
N PHE A 138 13.73 -10.05 6.76
CA PHE A 138 12.40 -10.31 6.19
C PHE A 138 12.28 -9.73 4.78
N THR A 139 12.75 -8.51 4.56
CA THR A 139 12.80 -7.87 3.23
C THR A 139 13.61 -8.73 2.24
N ALA A 140 14.81 -9.16 2.66
CA ALA A 140 15.67 -10.02 1.84
C ALA A 140 15.01 -11.36 1.52
N PHE A 141 14.41 -12.02 2.51
CA PHE A 141 13.70 -13.29 2.32
C PHE A 141 12.57 -13.15 1.29
N VAL A 142 11.72 -12.12 1.41
CA VAL A 142 10.62 -11.90 0.46
C VAL A 142 11.15 -11.63 -0.95
N ALA A 143 12.22 -10.82 -1.09
CA ALA A 143 12.85 -10.55 -2.37
C ALA A 143 13.39 -11.83 -3.03
N GLU A 144 14.14 -12.65 -2.29
CA GLU A 144 14.67 -13.94 -2.76
C GLU A 144 13.56 -14.89 -3.23
N ARG A 145 12.46 -14.98 -2.48
CA ARG A 145 11.31 -15.83 -2.87
C ARG A 145 10.66 -15.36 -4.17
N LEU A 146 10.55 -14.05 -4.41
CA LEU A 146 10.03 -13.50 -5.65
C LEU A 146 11.00 -13.69 -6.82
N ILE A 147 12.29 -13.43 -6.62
CA ILE A 147 13.34 -13.66 -7.63
C ILE A 147 13.39 -15.13 -8.05
N ALA A 148 13.32 -16.06 -7.09
CA ALA A 148 13.30 -17.51 -7.37
C ALA A 148 12.09 -17.95 -8.20
N ARG A 149 11.03 -17.13 -8.29
CA ARG A 149 9.86 -17.34 -9.16
C ARG A 149 9.96 -16.66 -10.51
N GLY A 150 11.11 -16.04 -10.79
CA GLY A 150 11.42 -15.40 -12.07
C GLY A 150 10.96 -13.96 -12.19
N TYR A 151 10.61 -13.29 -11.08
CA TYR A 151 10.27 -11.87 -11.09
C TYR A 151 11.52 -10.99 -10.95
N SER A 152 11.56 -9.89 -11.68
CA SER A 152 12.48 -8.80 -11.42
C SER A 152 12.00 -8.05 -10.18
N VAL A 153 12.91 -7.83 -9.21
CA VAL A 153 12.59 -7.22 -7.92
C VAL A 153 13.51 -6.03 -7.65
N ALA A 154 12.93 -4.91 -7.23
CA ALA A 154 13.67 -3.80 -6.65
C ALA A 154 13.20 -3.56 -5.20
N VAL A 155 14.10 -3.02 -4.37
CA VAL A 155 13.79 -2.64 -2.99
C VAL A 155 13.86 -1.12 -2.88
N ASN A 156 12.82 -0.50 -2.32
CA ASN A 156 12.69 0.94 -2.10
C ASN A 156 12.82 1.83 -3.36
N SER A 157 12.69 1.26 -4.54
CA SER A 157 12.79 2.01 -5.79
C SER A 157 11.76 1.52 -6.83
N PRO A 158 10.85 2.38 -7.33
CA PRO A 158 10.66 3.79 -7.01
C PRO A 158 9.80 4.05 -5.75
N TYR A 159 9.23 3.02 -5.15
CA TYR A 159 8.32 3.12 -4.01
C TYR A 159 8.97 2.55 -2.75
N LYS A 160 9.08 3.39 -1.70
CA LYS A 160 9.65 3.02 -0.41
C LYS A 160 8.61 2.50 0.59
N GLY A 161 7.35 2.67 0.27
CA GLY A 161 6.22 2.44 1.17
C GLY A 161 5.47 3.73 1.50
N ALA A 162 4.40 3.60 2.30
CA ALA A 162 3.57 4.73 2.67
C ALA A 162 3.03 4.60 4.11
N GLU A 163 1.91 5.26 4.41
CA GLU A 163 1.38 5.48 5.75
C GLU A 163 1.07 4.18 6.51
N ILE A 164 0.57 3.15 5.83
CA ILE A 164 0.23 1.88 6.50
C ILE A 164 1.48 1.24 7.08
N ILE A 165 2.53 1.03 6.29
CA ILE A 165 3.74 0.37 6.80
C ILE A 165 4.50 1.26 7.78
N ARG A 166 4.43 2.60 7.65
CA ARG A 166 5.02 3.54 8.58
C ARG A 166 4.39 3.46 9.98
N THR A 167 3.07 3.25 10.05
CA THR A 167 2.33 3.20 11.32
C THR A 167 2.19 1.79 11.89
N CYS A 168 2.40 0.76 11.09
CA CYS A 168 2.31 -0.64 11.53
C CYS A 168 3.66 -1.30 11.78
N GLY A 169 4.74 -0.75 11.19
CA GLY A 169 6.11 -1.27 11.30
C GLY A 169 6.86 -0.65 12.47
N HIS A 170 7.19 -1.47 13.46
CA HIS A 170 8.03 -1.13 14.61
C HIS A 170 8.93 -2.34 14.89
N PRO A 171 10.01 -2.53 14.09
CA PRO A 171 10.83 -3.74 14.15
C PRO A 171 11.49 -3.98 15.52
N ALA A 172 11.81 -2.93 16.26
CA ALA A 172 12.30 -3.03 17.63
C ALA A 172 11.28 -3.69 18.58
N GLU A 173 9.99 -3.59 18.27
CA GLU A 173 8.90 -4.23 19.00
C GLU A 173 8.47 -5.57 18.36
N LYS A 174 9.26 -6.11 17.43
CA LYS A 174 8.92 -7.30 16.64
C LYS A 174 7.62 -7.16 15.82
N ARG A 175 7.33 -5.94 15.37
CA ARG A 175 6.25 -5.61 14.45
C ARG A 175 6.88 -5.24 13.11
N HIS A 176 6.78 -6.15 12.16
CA HIS A 176 7.39 -5.99 10.83
C HIS A 176 6.30 -5.73 9.80
N SER A 177 6.49 -4.69 8.99
CA SER A 177 5.53 -4.31 7.95
C SER A 177 6.27 -3.90 6.68
N LEU A 178 6.02 -4.57 5.58
CA LEU A 178 6.56 -4.21 4.26
C LEU A 178 5.42 -4.08 3.24
N GLN A 179 5.67 -3.29 2.20
CA GLN A 179 4.78 -3.12 1.07
C GLN A 179 5.31 -3.88 -0.14
N ILE A 180 4.42 -4.52 -0.91
CA ILE A 180 4.77 -5.10 -2.22
C ILE A 180 3.92 -4.42 -3.28
N GLU A 181 4.57 -3.75 -4.22
CA GLU A 181 3.95 -3.21 -5.43
C GLU A 181 4.15 -4.19 -6.60
N MET A 182 3.08 -4.72 -7.13
CA MET A 182 3.10 -5.63 -8.27
C MET A 182 2.84 -4.86 -9.57
N SER A 183 3.65 -5.07 -10.59
CA SER A 183 3.37 -4.53 -11.93
C SER A 183 2.05 -5.09 -12.47
N ARG A 184 1.16 -4.21 -12.91
CA ARG A 184 -0.14 -4.62 -13.48
C ARG A 184 0.01 -5.43 -14.76
N ALA A 185 1.05 -5.17 -15.56
CA ALA A 185 1.32 -5.93 -16.77
C ALA A 185 1.53 -7.44 -16.51
N LEU A 186 1.82 -7.85 -15.27
CA LEU A 186 1.93 -9.27 -14.91
C LEU A 186 0.61 -10.03 -15.01
N TYR A 187 -0.53 -9.35 -14.87
CA TYR A 187 -1.82 -10.01 -14.71
C TYR A 187 -2.98 -9.34 -15.43
N MET A 188 -2.76 -8.15 -16.05
CA MET A 188 -3.78 -7.45 -16.81
C MET A 188 -3.19 -6.68 -17.99
N ASP A 189 -4.02 -6.47 -18.99
CA ASP A 189 -3.82 -5.42 -19.98
C ASP A 189 -4.16 -4.08 -19.34
N GLU A 190 -3.19 -3.16 -19.28
CA GLU A 190 -3.36 -1.89 -18.57
C GLU A 190 -4.22 -0.86 -19.33
N ALA A 191 -4.43 -1.05 -20.64
CA ALA A 191 -5.26 -0.16 -21.45
C ALA A 191 -6.75 -0.53 -21.33
N THR A 192 -7.05 -1.82 -21.42
CA THR A 192 -8.42 -2.35 -21.35
C THR A 192 -8.86 -2.72 -19.92
N VAL A 193 -7.92 -2.78 -18.97
CA VAL A 193 -8.15 -3.20 -17.57
C VAL A 193 -8.74 -4.63 -17.50
N THR A 194 -8.36 -5.49 -18.44
CA THR A 194 -8.80 -6.89 -18.52
C THR A 194 -7.72 -7.84 -18.03
N ALA A 195 -8.11 -8.93 -17.37
CA ALA A 195 -7.15 -9.94 -16.92
C ALA A 195 -6.49 -10.65 -18.11
N THR A 196 -5.18 -10.93 -17.96
CA THR A 196 -4.41 -11.74 -18.92
C THR A 196 -4.17 -13.14 -18.37
N GLU A 197 -3.59 -14.03 -19.18
CA GLU A 197 -3.16 -15.37 -18.76
C GLU A 197 -2.21 -15.35 -17.55
N GLY A 198 -1.40 -14.28 -17.43
CA GLY A 198 -0.50 -14.06 -16.29
C GLY A 198 -1.19 -14.00 -14.93
N TYR A 199 -2.49 -13.72 -14.90
CA TYR A 199 -3.26 -13.68 -13.64
C TYR A 199 -3.21 -15.01 -12.88
N ALA A 200 -3.37 -16.14 -13.55
CA ALA A 200 -3.37 -17.45 -12.91
C ALA A 200 -1.99 -17.80 -12.33
N LYS A 201 -0.91 -17.48 -13.06
CA LYS A 201 0.47 -17.64 -12.59
C LYS A 201 0.73 -16.80 -11.35
N LEU A 202 0.48 -15.49 -11.44
CA LEU A 202 0.72 -14.56 -10.32
C LEU A 202 -0.05 -14.99 -9.06
N LYS A 203 -1.34 -15.33 -9.20
CA LYS A 203 -2.17 -15.82 -8.08
C LYS A 203 -1.56 -17.06 -7.40
N THR A 204 -1.04 -18.01 -8.19
CA THR A 204 -0.38 -19.21 -7.68
C THR A 204 0.90 -18.86 -6.93
N ASP A 205 1.73 -17.98 -7.50
CA ASP A 205 3.01 -17.60 -6.93
C ASP A 205 2.85 -16.78 -5.63
N LEU A 206 1.84 -15.90 -5.56
CA LEU A 206 1.52 -15.18 -4.32
C LEU A 206 1.02 -16.13 -3.22
N ARG A 207 0.23 -17.16 -3.54
CA ARG A 207 -0.16 -18.17 -2.56
C ARG A 207 1.05 -18.93 -2.01
N ARG A 208 2.01 -19.28 -2.87
CA ARG A 208 3.27 -19.90 -2.47
C ARG A 208 4.11 -18.96 -1.62
N LEU A 209 4.21 -17.67 -1.99
CA LEU A 209 4.89 -16.67 -1.18
C LEU A 209 4.32 -16.59 0.24
N VAL A 210 2.98 -16.55 0.38
CA VAL A 210 2.32 -16.54 1.69
C VAL A 210 2.66 -17.80 2.50
N ALA A 211 2.74 -18.97 1.86
CA ALA A 211 3.13 -20.21 2.53
C ALA A 211 4.60 -20.17 2.99
N ASP A 212 5.51 -19.68 2.13
CA ASP A 212 6.93 -19.52 2.46
C ASP A 212 7.14 -18.55 3.62
N VAL A 213 6.48 -17.39 3.59
CA VAL A 213 6.50 -16.42 4.69
C VAL A 213 5.98 -17.06 5.98
N ALA A 214 4.88 -17.81 5.92
CA ALA A 214 4.34 -18.48 7.09
C ALA A 214 5.29 -19.57 7.65
N ALA A 215 6.09 -20.23 6.84
CA ALA A 215 7.13 -21.15 7.28
C ALA A 215 8.29 -20.40 7.92
N TRP A 216 8.84 -19.42 7.22
CA TRP A 216 9.97 -18.59 7.68
C TRP A 216 9.68 -17.91 9.03
N THR A 217 8.46 -17.36 9.21
CA THR A 217 8.08 -16.70 10.47
C THR A 217 7.97 -17.64 11.66
N ARG A 218 7.79 -18.95 11.45
CA ARG A 218 7.85 -19.93 12.54
C ARG A 218 9.28 -20.21 12.99
N GLU A 219 10.21 -20.24 12.05
CA GLU A 219 11.64 -20.44 12.32
C GLU A 219 12.25 -19.22 12.98
N ALA A 220 11.96 -18.02 12.47
CA ALA A 220 12.42 -16.75 13.03
C ALA A 220 11.92 -16.46 14.46
N LYS A 221 10.87 -17.15 14.92
CA LYS A 221 10.41 -17.07 16.32
C LYS A 221 11.16 -18.02 17.25
N ALA A 222 11.74 -19.07 16.70
CA ALA A 222 12.45 -20.07 17.48
C ALA A 222 13.92 -19.70 17.75
N ALA A 223 14.43 -18.70 17.04
CA ALA A 223 15.77 -18.12 17.19
C ALA A 223 15.72 -16.88 18.10
#